data_6a0d42609aff5203a732ba185b0392ed
#
_entry.id   6a0d42609aff5203a732ba185b0392ed
#
_cell.length_a   1.000
_cell.length_b   1.000
_cell.length_c   1.000
_cell.angle_alpha   90.00
_cell.angle_beta   90.00
_cell.angle_gamma   90.00
#
_symmetry.space_group_name_H-M   'P 1'
#
loop_
_entity.id
_entity.type
_entity.pdbx_description
1 polymer ?
#
loop_
_entity_poly.entity_id
_entity_poly.type
_entity_poly.pdbx_seq_one_letter_code
_entity_poly.pdbx_strand_id
1 'polypeptide(L)'
;MKRLAVISDTHNLLRPQVLERLAAADIILHAGDVSSPDTLEALRDLGKDLYLVRGNNDWALGPRIPPTLTVPIEGVTFFLVHNQRDVPPGLSGVDVVIYGHTHRYAQEERGGALWLNPGSCGPRRFHQEVTMAVIQVDHGRYEIERIDLPQ
;
A
#
# COMPACT_ATOMS: atom_id res chain seq x y z
N MET A 1 -2.83 19.23 4.00
CA MET A 1 -2.47 17.92 4.56
C MET A 1 -3.33 16.83 3.95
N LYS A 2 -2.72 15.71 3.61
CA LYS A 2 -3.42 14.52 3.12
C LYS A 2 -3.13 13.34 4.02
N ARG A 3 -4.15 12.53 4.26
CA ARG A 3 -4.02 11.27 5.00
C ARG A 3 -4.09 10.11 4.02
N LEU A 4 -3.05 9.29 4.02
CA LEU A 4 -2.94 8.13 3.15
C LEU A 4 -3.13 6.87 3.97
N ALA A 5 -4.01 5.98 3.50
CA ALA A 5 -4.07 4.62 4.02
C ALA A 5 -3.22 3.75 3.11
N VAL A 6 -2.26 3.04 3.68
CA VAL A 6 -1.32 2.20 2.94
C VAL A 6 -1.58 0.75 3.32
N ILE A 7 -1.99 -0.03 2.34
CA ILE A 7 -2.36 -1.43 2.51
C ILE A 7 -1.70 -2.30 1.46
N SER A 8 -1.62 -3.58 1.72
CA SER A 8 -1.12 -4.56 0.76
C SER A 8 -1.69 -5.93 1.07
N ASP A 9 -1.66 -6.80 0.07
CA ASP A 9 -1.94 -8.23 0.23
C ASP A 9 -3.31 -8.48 0.88
N THR A 10 -4.32 -7.73 0.45
CA THR A 10 -5.69 -7.89 0.95
C THR A 10 -6.30 -9.22 0.51
N HIS A 11 -5.84 -9.75 -0.62
CA HIS A 11 -6.41 -10.93 -1.24
C HIS A 11 -7.94 -10.77 -1.35
N ASN A 12 -8.72 -11.66 -0.79
CA ASN A 12 -10.18 -11.60 -0.91
C ASN A 12 -10.86 -11.04 0.33
N LEU A 13 -10.11 -10.38 1.22
CA LEU A 13 -10.64 -9.95 2.51
C LEU A 13 -10.38 -8.47 2.77
N LEU A 14 -11.46 -7.71 2.95
CA LEU A 14 -11.42 -6.35 3.49
C LEU A 14 -12.09 -6.38 4.86
N ARG A 15 -11.30 -6.31 5.92
CA ARG A 15 -11.80 -6.34 7.29
C ARG A 15 -12.56 -5.06 7.62
N PRO A 16 -13.60 -5.10 8.48
CA PRO A 16 -14.31 -3.88 8.88
C PRO A 16 -13.38 -2.81 9.44
N GLN A 17 -12.39 -3.18 10.24
CA GLN A 17 -11.43 -2.25 10.81
C GLN A 17 -10.57 -1.58 9.75
N VAL A 18 -10.24 -2.30 8.67
CA VAL A 18 -9.54 -1.74 7.52
C VAL A 18 -10.43 -0.75 6.79
N LEU A 19 -11.68 -1.12 6.54
CA LEU A 19 -12.64 -0.24 5.85
C LEU A 19 -12.84 1.07 6.59
N GLU A 20 -12.88 1.06 7.92
CA GLU A 20 -12.97 2.28 8.73
C GLU A 20 -11.78 3.20 8.47
N ARG A 21 -10.57 2.65 8.43
CA ARG A 21 -9.36 3.42 8.17
C ARG A 21 -9.33 3.97 6.74
N LEU A 22 -9.79 3.17 5.77
CA LEU A 22 -9.86 3.61 4.39
C LEU A 22 -10.87 4.75 4.21
N ALA A 23 -12.00 4.66 4.89
CA ALA A 23 -13.04 5.70 4.84
C ALA A 23 -12.54 7.02 5.44
N ALA A 24 -11.63 6.97 6.42
CA ALA A 24 -11.07 8.15 7.06
C ALA A 24 -9.89 8.74 6.28
N ALA A 25 -9.41 8.06 5.25
CA ALA A 25 -8.27 8.52 4.45
C ALA A 25 -8.73 9.39 3.28
N ASP A 26 -7.83 10.19 2.75
CA ASP A 26 -8.03 10.94 1.52
C ASP A 26 -7.61 10.12 0.30
N ILE A 27 -6.56 9.35 0.45
CA ILE A 27 -5.92 8.59 -0.63
C ILE A 27 -5.61 7.19 -0.11
N ILE A 28 -5.77 6.19 -0.98
CA ILE A 28 -5.43 4.79 -0.68
C ILE A 28 -4.27 4.37 -1.58
N LEU A 29 -3.20 3.87 -0.98
CA LEU A 29 -2.08 3.26 -1.68
C LEU A 29 -2.11 1.75 -1.40
N HIS A 30 -2.21 0.95 -2.46
CA HIS A 30 -2.25 -0.51 -2.35
C HIS A 30 -1.09 -1.12 -3.11
N ALA A 31 -0.25 -1.86 -2.42
CA ALA A 31 0.98 -2.44 -2.99
C ALA A 31 0.79 -3.79 -3.68
N GLY A 32 -0.45 -4.18 -3.98
CA GLY A 32 -0.72 -5.35 -4.80
C GLY A 32 -1.27 -6.56 -4.04
N ASP A 33 -1.66 -7.58 -4.81
CA ASP A 33 -2.36 -8.78 -4.34
C ASP A 33 -3.74 -8.48 -3.77
N VAL A 34 -4.56 -7.82 -4.59
CA VAL A 34 -6.00 -7.68 -4.34
C VAL A 34 -6.71 -9.00 -4.61
N SER A 35 -6.28 -9.70 -5.65
CA SER A 35 -6.66 -11.06 -6.06
C SER A 35 -8.08 -11.22 -6.61
N SER A 36 -9.04 -10.42 -6.17
CA SER A 36 -10.45 -10.59 -6.49
C SER A 36 -11.04 -9.33 -7.13
N PRO A 37 -11.81 -9.46 -8.23
CA PRO A 37 -12.54 -8.32 -8.79
C PRO A 37 -13.50 -7.67 -7.80
N ASP A 38 -14.14 -8.46 -6.92
CA ASP A 38 -15.07 -7.95 -5.92
C ASP A 38 -14.36 -7.06 -4.89
N THR A 39 -13.16 -7.45 -4.46
CA THR A 39 -12.36 -6.65 -3.55
C THR A 39 -11.92 -5.35 -4.19
N LEU A 40 -11.49 -5.41 -5.45
CA LEU A 40 -11.11 -4.21 -6.19
C LEU A 40 -12.28 -3.25 -6.34
N GLU A 41 -13.47 -3.77 -6.67
CA GLU A 41 -14.66 -2.95 -6.82
C GLU A 41 -15.05 -2.31 -5.48
N ALA A 42 -14.96 -3.05 -4.38
CA ALA A 42 -15.23 -2.52 -3.06
C ALA A 42 -14.27 -1.36 -2.70
N LEU A 43 -13.01 -1.46 -3.08
CA LEU A 43 -12.05 -0.37 -2.89
C LEU A 43 -12.43 0.86 -3.73
N ARG A 44 -12.81 0.66 -4.98
CA ARG A 44 -13.23 1.75 -5.86
C ARG A 44 -14.50 2.43 -5.39
N ASP A 45 -15.42 1.66 -4.82
CA ASP A 45 -16.72 2.18 -4.35
C ASP A 45 -16.57 3.11 -3.13
N LEU A 46 -15.42 3.12 -2.47
CA LEU A 46 -15.17 4.05 -1.39
C LEU A 46 -15.06 5.50 -1.86
N GLY A 47 -14.86 5.72 -3.16
CA GLY A 47 -14.80 7.07 -3.72
C GLY A 47 -13.53 7.84 -3.38
N LYS A 48 -12.48 7.17 -2.94
CA LYS A 48 -11.18 7.77 -2.64
C LYS A 48 -10.26 7.67 -3.86
N ASP A 49 -9.26 8.53 -3.93
CA ASP A 49 -8.19 8.35 -4.90
C ASP A 49 -7.45 7.05 -4.55
N LEU A 50 -7.42 6.13 -5.48
CA LEU A 50 -6.83 4.80 -5.30
C LEU A 50 -5.67 4.62 -6.26
N TYR A 51 -4.50 4.34 -5.71
CA TYR A 51 -3.31 3.97 -6.48
C TYR A 51 -2.96 2.53 -6.14
N LEU A 52 -3.00 1.68 -7.15
CA LEU A 52 -2.85 0.24 -7.01
C LEU A 52 -1.84 -0.27 -8.01
N VAL A 53 -0.89 -1.07 -7.55
CA VAL A 53 0.03 -1.80 -8.42
C VAL A 53 -0.31 -3.29 -8.43
N ARG A 54 0.12 -3.98 -9.50
CA ARG A 54 -0.18 -5.39 -9.69
C ARG A 54 0.74 -6.27 -8.85
N GLY A 55 0.13 -7.13 -8.02
CA GLY A 55 0.84 -8.19 -7.35
C GLY A 55 0.84 -9.48 -8.16
N ASN A 56 1.50 -10.51 -7.64
CA ASN A 56 1.62 -11.79 -8.34
C ASN A 56 0.30 -12.56 -8.46
N ASN A 57 -0.72 -12.19 -7.68
CA ASN A 57 -2.05 -12.82 -7.72
C ASN A 57 -3.10 -11.97 -8.42
N ASP A 58 -2.71 -10.93 -9.17
CA ASP A 58 -3.65 -9.96 -9.75
C ASP A 58 -3.84 -10.12 -11.26
N TRP A 59 -3.34 -11.18 -11.86
CA TRP A 59 -3.45 -11.38 -13.32
C TRP A 59 -4.90 -11.45 -13.79
N ALA A 60 -5.80 -12.01 -12.98
CA ALA A 60 -7.22 -12.11 -13.32
C ALA A 60 -7.92 -10.74 -13.35
N LEU A 61 -7.32 -9.71 -12.76
CA LEU A 61 -7.87 -8.35 -12.75
C LEU A 61 -7.57 -7.58 -14.03
N GLY A 62 -6.78 -8.18 -14.93
CA GLY A 62 -6.49 -7.65 -16.23
C GLY A 62 -5.22 -6.82 -16.32
N PRO A 63 -4.81 -6.46 -17.55
CA PRO A 63 -3.54 -5.78 -17.80
C PRO A 63 -3.56 -4.29 -17.45
N ARG A 64 -4.69 -3.75 -16.99
CA ARG A 64 -4.83 -2.33 -16.69
C ARG A 64 -4.17 -1.90 -15.40
N ILE A 65 -3.86 -2.86 -14.52
CA ILE A 65 -3.18 -2.55 -13.27
C ILE A 65 -1.68 -2.53 -13.55
N PRO A 66 -1.01 -1.37 -13.37
CA PRO A 66 0.41 -1.26 -13.70
C PRO A 66 1.28 -2.02 -12.69
N PRO A 67 2.47 -2.47 -13.10
CA PRO A 67 3.39 -3.13 -12.18
C PRO A 67 4.03 -2.17 -11.20
N THR A 68 4.17 -0.90 -11.56
CA THR A 68 4.75 0.13 -10.70
C THR A 68 4.02 1.45 -10.91
N LEU A 69 4.05 2.30 -9.89
CA LEU A 69 3.53 3.68 -9.98
C LEU A 69 4.47 4.63 -9.26
N THR A 70 4.63 5.83 -9.81
CA THR A 70 5.31 6.93 -9.13
C THR A 70 4.27 8.02 -8.92
N VAL A 71 4.00 8.35 -7.66
CA VAL A 71 2.90 9.24 -7.28
C VAL A 71 3.43 10.38 -6.41
N PRO A 72 3.38 11.63 -6.88
CA PRO A 72 3.69 12.77 -6.02
C PRO A 72 2.44 13.18 -5.24
N ILE A 73 2.59 13.33 -3.93
CA ILE A 73 1.50 13.75 -3.03
C ILE A 73 2.06 14.78 -2.05
N GLU A 74 1.54 16.00 -2.08
CA GLU A 74 1.90 17.07 -1.15
C GLU A 74 3.42 17.27 -1.00
N GLY A 75 4.15 17.17 -2.12
CA GLY A 75 5.60 17.35 -2.14
C GLY A 75 6.42 16.13 -1.75
N VAL A 76 5.80 15.00 -1.52
CA VAL A 76 6.47 13.72 -1.24
C VAL A 76 6.23 12.78 -2.40
N THR A 77 7.28 12.19 -2.93
CA THR A 77 7.17 11.27 -4.06
C THR A 77 7.21 9.83 -3.59
N PHE A 78 6.14 9.10 -3.89
CA PHE A 78 5.98 7.68 -3.54
C PHE A 78 6.22 6.82 -4.77
N PHE A 79 6.96 5.73 -4.60
CA PHE A 79 7.11 4.69 -5.61
C PHE A 79 6.47 3.41 -5.10
N LEU A 80 5.50 2.89 -5.84
CA LEU A 80 4.76 1.68 -5.48
C LEU A 80 5.21 0.51 -6.35
N VAL A 81 5.48 -0.62 -5.72
CA VAL A 81 5.83 -1.87 -6.39
C VAL A 81 5.42 -3.02 -5.45
N HIS A 82 4.96 -4.15 -5.99
CA HIS A 82 4.54 -5.24 -5.11
C HIS A 82 5.72 -5.93 -4.43
N ASN A 83 6.77 -6.24 -5.18
CA ASN A 83 7.93 -6.96 -4.67
C ASN A 83 9.15 -6.03 -4.66
N GLN A 84 9.82 -5.93 -3.51
CA GLN A 84 11.00 -5.07 -3.38
C GLN A 84 12.13 -5.42 -4.35
N ARG A 85 12.19 -6.68 -4.81
CA ARG A 85 13.19 -7.12 -5.79
C ARG A 85 13.01 -6.47 -7.16
N ASP A 86 11.82 -5.95 -7.43
CA ASP A 86 11.50 -5.31 -8.71
C ASP A 86 11.74 -3.80 -8.71
N VAL A 87 12.27 -3.25 -7.63
CA VAL A 87 12.68 -1.85 -7.60
C VAL A 87 13.88 -1.67 -8.53
N PRO A 88 13.79 -0.75 -9.51
CA PRO A 88 14.91 -0.55 -10.44
C PRO A 88 16.18 -0.13 -9.73
N PRO A 89 17.35 -0.68 -10.09
CA PRO A 89 18.61 -0.15 -9.59
C PRO A 89 18.79 1.29 -10.09
N GLY A 90 19.28 2.15 -9.22
CA GLY A 90 19.47 3.56 -9.57
C GLY A 90 18.20 4.41 -9.50
N LEU A 91 17.14 3.90 -8.88
CA LEU A 91 15.92 4.68 -8.65
C LEU A 91 16.27 5.96 -7.89
N SER A 92 15.85 7.11 -8.42
CA SER A 92 16.15 8.42 -7.83
C SER A 92 14.92 9.31 -7.84
N GLY A 93 14.95 10.37 -7.02
CA GLY A 93 13.84 11.31 -6.94
C GLY A 93 12.63 10.77 -6.18
N VAL A 94 12.79 9.70 -5.43
CA VAL A 94 11.73 9.07 -4.65
C VAL A 94 12.03 9.24 -3.16
N ASP A 95 11.02 9.65 -2.41
CA ASP A 95 11.13 9.83 -0.96
C ASP A 95 10.74 8.57 -0.20
N VAL A 96 9.70 7.87 -0.67
CA VAL A 96 9.17 6.67 -0.01
C VAL A 96 8.90 5.58 -1.04
N VAL A 97 9.43 4.40 -0.79
CA VAL A 97 9.14 3.18 -1.57
C VAL A 97 8.12 2.36 -0.78
N ILE A 98 6.98 2.07 -1.40
CA ILE A 98 5.92 1.25 -0.81
C ILE A 98 5.92 -0.10 -1.52
N TYR A 99 6.02 -1.18 -0.75
CA TYR A 99 6.03 -2.55 -1.30
C TYR A 99 5.24 -3.49 -0.37
N GLY A 100 5.05 -4.72 -0.81
CA GLY A 100 4.32 -5.72 -0.04
C GLY A 100 4.96 -7.10 -0.21
N HIS A 101 4.17 -8.09 -0.57
CA HIS A 101 4.58 -9.46 -0.91
C HIS A 101 4.98 -10.33 0.30
N THR A 102 5.81 -9.84 1.21
CA THR A 102 6.30 -10.65 2.34
C THR A 102 5.26 -10.84 3.44
N HIS A 103 4.20 -10.03 3.46
CA HIS A 103 3.17 -10.00 4.51
C HIS A 103 3.70 -9.55 5.88
N ARG A 104 4.88 -8.92 5.91
CA ARG A 104 5.50 -8.48 7.17
C ARG A 104 5.72 -6.99 7.14
N TYR A 105 5.29 -6.30 8.20
CA TYR A 105 5.55 -4.88 8.36
C TYR A 105 7.05 -4.63 8.43
N ALA A 106 7.53 -3.68 7.65
CA ALA A 106 8.93 -3.25 7.66
C ALA A 106 9.02 -1.77 7.33
N GLN A 107 9.93 -1.10 7.97
CA GLN A 107 10.17 0.33 7.77
C GLN A 107 11.65 0.59 7.97
N GLU A 108 12.36 0.95 6.89
CA GLU A 108 13.80 1.22 6.99
C GLU A 108 14.26 2.21 5.91
N GLU A 109 15.31 2.94 6.21
CA GLU A 109 15.93 3.81 5.22
C GLU A 109 16.96 3.06 4.41
N ARG A 110 16.91 3.23 3.08
CA ARG A 110 17.88 2.68 2.14
C ARG A 110 18.17 3.70 1.04
N GLY A 111 19.43 4.07 0.87
CA GLY A 111 19.83 4.90 -0.27
C GLY A 111 19.12 6.24 -0.35
N GLY A 112 18.79 6.86 0.76
CA GLY A 112 18.14 8.17 0.81
C GLY A 112 16.62 8.13 0.70
N ALA A 113 16.01 6.95 0.60
CA ALA A 113 14.55 6.80 0.60
C ALA A 113 14.11 5.93 1.78
N LEU A 114 12.89 6.16 2.25
CA LEU A 114 12.27 5.29 3.24
C LEU A 114 11.54 4.16 2.52
N TRP A 115 11.84 2.92 2.89
CA TRP A 115 11.19 1.73 2.36
C TRP A 115 10.18 1.22 3.38
N LEU A 116 8.91 1.20 2.98
CA LEU A 116 7.79 0.82 3.85
C LEU A 116 7.04 -0.36 3.26
N ASN A 117 6.92 -1.42 4.04
CA ASN A 117 5.98 -2.50 3.80
C ASN A 117 4.90 -2.41 4.87
N PRO A 118 3.64 -2.12 4.51
CA PRO A 118 2.57 -2.01 5.51
C PRO A 118 2.16 -3.36 6.10
N GLY A 119 2.76 -4.45 5.64
CA GLY A 119 2.34 -5.79 5.99
C GLY A 119 1.07 -6.19 5.26
N SER A 120 0.47 -7.30 5.66
CA SER A 120 -0.80 -7.75 5.09
C SER A 120 -1.95 -7.39 6.00
N CYS A 121 -2.98 -6.75 5.46
CA CYS A 121 -4.22 -6.50 6.18
C CYS A 121 -5.35 -7.43 5.74
N GLY A 122 -5.04 -8.41 4.90
CA GLY A 122 -5.95 -9.44 4.44
C GLY A 122 -5.98 -10.66 5.37
N PRO A 123 -6.12 -11.86 4.83
CA PRO A 123 -6.16 -13.08 5.64
C PRO A 123 -4.89 -13.26 6.44
N ARG A 124 -5.05 -13.61 7.72
CA ARG A 124 -3.91 -13.93 8.57
C ARG A 124 -3.35 -15.28 8.15
N ARG A 125 -2.03 -15.34 7.96
CA ARG A 125 -1.32 -16.59 7.63
C ARG A 125 -0.34 -16.91 8.75
N PHE A 126 -0.42 -18.15 9.26
CA PHE A 126 0.44 -18.62 10.35
C PHE A 126 0.27 -17.73 11.59
N HIS A 127 1.37 -17.23 12.12
CA HIS A 127 1.38 -16.35 13.29
C HIS A 127 1.72 -14.91 12.92
N GLN A 128 1.50 -14.52 11.66
CA GLN A 128 1.80 -13.17 11.21
C GLN A 128 0.81 -12.17 11.80
N GLU A 129 1.30 -10.99 12.07
CA GLU A 129 0.48 -9.88 12.49
C GLU A 129 -0.32 -9.35 11.31
N VAL A 130 -1.52 -8.83 11.60
CA VAL A 130 -2.34 -8.16 10.60
C VAL A 130 -2.12 -6.68 10.78
N THR A 131 -1.60 -6.02 9.76
CA THR A 131 -1.17 -4.62 9.85
C THR A 131 -1.53 -3.80 8.63
N MET A 132 -1.51 -2.50 8.81
CA MET A 132 -1.52 -1.51 7.75
C MET A 132 -0.74 -0.29 8.23
N ALA A 133 -0.59 0.71 7.39
CA ALA A 133 0.03 1.97 7.77
C ALA A 133 -0.87 3.15 7.40
N VAL A 134 -0.75 4.23 8.15
CA VAL A 134 -1.36 5.51 7.83
C VAL A 134 -0.23 6.52 7.73
N ILE A 135 -0.21 7.29 6.64
CA ILE A 135 0.79 8.33 6.44
C ILE A 135 0.08 9.68 6.34
N GLN A 136 0.52 10.64 7.13
CA GLN A 136 0.10 12.03 7.00
C GLN A 136 1.17 12.77 6.23
N VAL A 137 0.76 13.45 5.16
CA VAL A 137 1.68 14.15 4.25
C VAL A 137 1.29 15.61 4.16
N ASP A 138 2.26 16.51 4.31
CA ASP A 138 2.02 17.94 4.26
C ASP A 138 3.32 18.67 3.91
N HIS A 139 3.28 19.47 2.83
CA HIS A 139 4.38 20.36 2.43
C HIS A 139 5.75 19.67 2.41
N GLY A 140 5.84 18.49 1.76
CA GLY A 140 7.09 17.76 1.63
C GLY A 140 7.51 16.96 2.86
N ARG A 141 6.69 16.96 3.90
CA ARG A 141 6.94 16.20 5.12
C ARG A 141 5.93 15.08 5.26
N TYR A 142 6.33 14.00 5.94
CA TYR A 142 5.42 12.89 6.19
C TYR A 142 5.68 12.28 7.56
N GLU A 143 4.60 11.72 8.13
CA GLU A 143 4.66 10.93 9.36
C GLU A 143 3.95 9.61 9.11
N ILE A 144 4.55 8.51 9.56
CA ILE A 144 4.04 7.16 9.36
C ILE A 144 3.58 6.60 10.70
N GLU A 145 2.36 6.07 10.71
CA GLU A 145 1.82 5.36 11.86
C GLU A 145 1.56 3.91 11.47
N ARG A 146 2.16 2.98 12.19
CA ARG A 146 1.85 1.55 12.06
C ARG A 146 0.52 1.28 12.77
N ILE A 147 -0.37 0.58 12.09
CA ILE A 147 -1.66 0.17 12.65
C ILE A 147 -1.65 -1.34 12.79
N ASP A 148 -1.75 -1.83 14.02
CA ASP A 148 -1.95 -3.24 14.32
C ASP A 148 -3.45 -3.51 14.42
N LEU A 149 -3.93 -4.46 13.64
CA LEU A 149 -5.35 -4.75 13.54
C LEU A 149 -5.72 -5.94 14.40
N PRO A 150 -6.94 -5.95 15.00
CA PRO A 150 -7.42 -7.11 15.71
C PRO A 150 -7.55 -8.31 14.76
N GLN A 151 -7.28 -9.48 15.28
CA GLN A 151 -7.29 -10.73 14.52
C GLN A 151 -8.61 -11.46 14.65
#